data_0aa13ed469de0aa053005a272c59589e
#
_entry.id   0aa13ed469de0aa053005a272c59589e
#
_cell.length_a   1.000
_cell.length_b   1.000
_cell.length_c   1.000
_cell.angle_alpha   90.00
_cell.angle_beta   90.00
_cell.angle_gamma   90.00
#
_symmetry.space_group_name_H-M   'P 1'
#
loop_
_entity.id
_entity.type
_entity.pdbx_description
1 polymer ?
#
loop_
_entity_poly.entity_id
_entity_poly.type
_entity_poly.pdbx_seq_one_letter_code
_entity_poly.pdbx_strand_id
1 'polypeptide(L)'
;MKQAYAAISREKAKPLVLECIGIDEPRADEILVRIVASGVCHTDMVVRDQGYDVPQPVVLGHEGSGVVEAVGSEVRGLVPGDHVALSYAYCGKCEKCLTGTPYYCEDFFGRNFRGTRPDGTCPIHDSHGKQISGCFFEQSSFATYAIASERNAVKISKDVPLELIGPLGCGLQTGAGAVLNCLKPKPGSSIAIFGAGAVGMAAVMASKIAGCTTIIVVDLNDERLELAVEVGATHTINARREDSVKAIKEIAQAGVDFSLECTSSPKVFRQAVDCLGTPGTCGLVGSSALGTEGTIDIGNFLFGRTLVGVVEGQSIPSEFVPQLIEYWRQGRFPFDKLVQFYDLDDINQAMTDSESGKVIKPILRMNH
;
A
#
# COMPACT_ATOMS: atom_id res chain seq x y z
N MET A 1 7.54 12.47 -27.24
CA MET A 1 7.98 12.58 -25.83
C MET A 1 7.20 13.68 -25.15
N LYS A 2 6.51 13.36 -24.09
CA LYS A 2 5.70 14.30 -23.27
C LYS A 2 6.59 14.96 -22.21
N GLN A 3 6.48 16.29 -22.03
CA GLN A 3 7.15 16.97 -20.92
C GLN A 3 6.33 16.76 -19.63
N ALA A 4 7.01 16.47 -18.54
CA ALA A 4 6.44 16.26 -17.23
C ALA A 4 7.33 16.88 -16.16
N TYR A 5 6.77 17.04 -14.94
CA TYR A 5 7.47 17.49 -13.74
C TYR A 5 7.45 16.36 -12.71
N ALA A 6 8.56 16.04 -12.11
CA ALA A 6 8.69 14.86 -11.25
C ALA A 6 9.60 15.08 -10.05
N ALA A 7 9.35 14.33 -8.99
CA ALA A 7 10.23 14.21 -7.82
C ALA A 7 11.13 12.98 -7.99
N ILE A 8 12.44 13.20 -8.04
CA ILE A 8 13.46 12.18 -8.35
C ILE A 8 14.29 11.87 -7.11
N SER A 9 14.35 10.60 -6.73
CA SER A 9 15.32 10.10 -5.76
C SER A 9 16.66 9.89 -6.47
N ARG A 10 17.59 10.85 -6.28
CA ARG A 10 18.88 10.82 -6.96
C ARG A 10 19.94 10.04 -6.20
N GLU A 11 19.91 10.11 -4.87
CA GLU A 11 20.89 9.50 -3.98
C GLU A 11 20.20 8.88 -2.76
N LYS A 12 20.81 7.83 -2.23
CA LYS A 12 20.36 7.11 -1.04
C LYS A 12 20.13 8.05 0.14
N ALA A 13 18.93 7.94 0.74
CA ALA A 13 18.53 8.66 1.95
C ALA A 13 18.65 10.19 1.87
N LYS A 14 18.59 10.75 0.65
CA LYS A 14 18.52 12.20 0.41
C LYS A 14 17.12 12.65 0.07
N PRO A 15 16.79 13.92 0.29
CA PRO A 15 15.55 14.51 -0.19
C PRO A 15 15.39 14.31 -1.70
N LEU A 16 14.14 14.15 -2.16
CA LEU A 16 13.82 14.07 -3.57
C LEU A 16 14.02 15.43 -4.22
N VAL A 17 14.49 15.43 -5.46
CA VAL A 17 14.73 16.64 -6.26
C VAL A 17 13.65 16.79 -7.31
N LEU A 18 13.04 17.97 -7.39
CA LEU A 18 11.97 18.28 -8.33
C LEU A 18 12.58 18.78 -9.66
N GLU A 19 12.25 18.14 -10.76
CA GLU A 19 12.83 18.42 -12.07
C GLU A 19 11.85 18.21 -13.22
N CYS A 20 12.08 18.93 -14.32
CA CYS A 20 11.43 18.62 -15.59
C CYS A 20 12.05 17.37 -16.23
N ILE A 21 11.20 16.48 -16.71
CA ILE A 21 11.57 15.22 -17.36
C ILE A 21 10.84 15.06 -18.70
N GLY A 22 11.39 14.21 -19.57
CA GLY A 22 10.68 13.72 -20.74
C GLY A 22 10.13 12.32 -20.50
N ILE A 23 8.90 12.05 -20.92
CA ILE A 23 8.27 10.72 -20.88
C ILE A 23 8.00 10.25 -22.30
N ASP A 24 8.33 8.99 -22.62
CA ASP A 24 8.05 8.37 -23.91
C ASP A 24 6.53 8.27 -24.17
N GLU A 25 6.18 8.11 -25.46
CA GLU A 25 4.84 7.66 -25.84
C GLU A 25 4.60 6.23 -25.32
N PRO A 26 3.35 5.88 -24.95
CA PRO A 26 3.04 4.53 -24.50
C PRO A 26 3.28 3.50 -25.60
N ARG A 27 3.83 2.34 -25.23
CA ARG A 27 3.96 1.17 -26.12
C ARG A 27 2.60 0.51 -26.34
N ALA A 28 2.58 -0.55 -27.15
CA ALA A 28 1.35 -1.21 -27.58
C ALA A 28 0.43 -1.63 -26.43
N ASP A 29 0.99 -2.13 -25.32
CA ASP A 29 0.26 -2.59 -24.13
C ASP A 29 0.28 -1.60 -22.93
N GLU A 30 0.81 -0.38 -23.18
CA GLU A 30 0.94 0.67 -22.15
C GLU A 30 -0.12 1.76 -22.32
N ILE A 31 -0.33 2.50 -21.24
CA ILE A 31 -1.13 3.72 -21.20
C ILE A 31 -0.28 4.88 -20.69
N LEU A 32 -0.55 6.09 -21.15
CA LEU A 32 -0.07 7.33 -20.57
C LEU A 32 -1.17 7.89 -19.67
N VAL A 33 -0.87 8.09 -18.40
CA VAL A 33 -1.80 8.64 -17.41
C VAL A 33 -1.33 10.02 -17.01
N ARG A 34 -2.21 11.02 -17.12
CA ARG A 34 -2.03 12.32 -16.48
C ARG A 34 -2.42 12.15 -15.00
N ILE A 35 -1.42 12.19 -14.13
CA ILE A 35 -1.61 11.98 -12.68
C ILE A 35 -2.31 13.20 -12.08
N VAL A 36 -3.38 12.96 -11.34
CA VAL A 36 -4.10 13.99 -10.56
C VAL A 36 -3.57 14.02 -9.14
N ALA A 37 -3.33 12.85 -8.54
CA ALA A 37 -2.74 12.74 -7.22
C ALA A 37 -1.99 11.41 -7.03
N SER A 38 -1.07 11.39 -6.07
CA SER A 38 -0.34 10.18 -5.67
C SER A 38 -0.17 10.13 -4.16
N GLY A 39 -0.53 9.01 -3.54
CA GLY A 39 -0.29 8.77 -2.12
C GLY A 39 1.20 8.54 -1.84
N VAL A 40 1.65 8.93 -0.63
CA VAL A 40 2.98 8.61 -0.11
C VAL A 40 2.87 7.37 0.78
N CYS A 41 3.69 6.37 0.51
CA CYS A 41 3.74 5.11 1.22
C CYS A 41 5.11 4.88 1.88
N HIS A 42 5.14 4.09 2.95
CA HIS A 42 6.40 3.72 3.60
C HIS A 42 7.37 3.01 2.63
N THR A 43 6.87 2.24 1.68
CA THR A 43 7.68 1.57 0.66
C THR A 43 8.48 2.54 -0.21
N ASP A 44 7.94 3.75 -0.52
CA ASP A 44 8.69 4.78 -1.24
C ASP A 44 9.93 5.22 -0.44
N MET A 45 9.79 5.36 0.87
CA MET A 45 10.89 5.74 1.77
C MET A 45 11.91 4.61 1.91
N VAL A 46 11.45 3.36 2.03
CA VAL A 46 12.35 2.18 2.05
C VAL A 46 13.18 2.11 0.78
N VAL A 47 12.59 2.39 -0.39
CA VAL A 47 13.31 2.40 -1.68
C VAL A 47 14.21 3.62 -1.81
N ARG A 48 13.77 4.83 -1.41
CA ARG A 48 14.63 6.02 -1.32
C ARG A 48 15.90 5.72 -0.53
N ASP A 49 15.75 4.99 0.56
CA ASP A 49 16.83 4.63 1.49
C ASP A 49 17.55 3.33 1.09
N GLN A 50 17.25 2.79 -0.11
CA GLN A 50 17.85 1.58 -0.67
C GLN A 50 17.71 0.34 0.26
N GLY A 51 16.61 0.24 0.96
CA GLY A 51 16.19 -0.99 1.67
C GLY A 51 15.68 -2.08 0.73
N TYR A 52 15.13 -1.67 -0.43
CA TYR A 52 14.96 -2.49 -1.64
C TYR A 52 15.82 -1.86 -2.74
N ASP A 53 16.54 -2.71 -3.46
CA ASP A 53 17.53 -2.30 -4.48
C ASP A 53 16.83 -1.90 -5.79
N VAL A 54 16.39 -0.64 -5.88
CA VAL A 54 15.91 -0.01 -7.10
C VAL A 54 16.97 0.98 -7.59
N PRO A 55 17.46 0.85 -8.84
CA PRO A 55 18.56 1.69 -9.34
C PRO A 55 18.19 3.19 -9.30
N GLN A 56 19.04 3.99 -8.65
CA GLN A 56 18.93 5.45 -8.63
C GLN A 56 19.79 6.07 -9.77
N PRO A 57 19.41 7.22 -10.34
CA PRO A 57 18.22 8.03 -10.00
C PRO A 57 16.92 7.36 -10.43
N VAL A 58 15.84 7.55 -9.63
CA VAL A 58 14.53 6.94 -9.87
C VAL A 58 13.39 7.90 -9.53
N VAL A 59 12.33 7.89 -10.34
CA VAL A 59 11.03 8.46 -9.98
C VAL A 59 10.25 7.38 -9.23
N LEU A 60 9.88 7.68 -7.98
CA LEU A 60 9.10 6.80 -7.10
C LEU A 60 7.58 7.06 -7.25
N GLY A 61 6.81 6.65 -6.25
CA GLY A 61 5.36 6.76 -6.23
C GLY A 61 4.67 5.55 -6.85
N HIS A 62 3.80 4.91 -6.07
CA HIS A 62 3.08 3.70 -6.47
C HIS A 62 1.62 3.68 -5.99
N GLU A 63 1.11 4.84 -5.64
CA GLU A 63 -0.29 5.07 -5.27
C GLU A 63 -0.89 6.18 -6.14
N GLY A 64 -0.68 6.09 -7.47
CA GLY A 64 -1.15 7.09 -8.42
C GLY A 64 -2.63 6.97 -8.73
N SER A 65 -3.26 8.12 -8.99
CA SER A 65 -4.59 8.20 -9.60
C SER A 65 -4.60 9.31 -10.64
N GLY A 66 -5.31 9.11 -11.74
CA GLY A 66 -5.25 10.06 -12.84
C GLY A 66 -6.25 9.79 -13.95
N VAL A 67 -6.07 10.52 -15.04
CA VAL A 67 -6.89 10.43 -16.24
C VAL A 67 -6.03 9.84 -17.37
N VAL A 68 -6.53 8.83 -18.05
CA VAL A 68 -5.87 8.26 -19.23
C VAL A 68 -5.77 9.33 -20.32
N GLU A 69 -4.56 9.64 -20.76
CA GLU A 69 -4.28 10.63 -21.80
C GLU A 69 -4.14 9.98 -23.17
N ALA A 70 -3.42 8.85 -23.23
CA ALA A 70 -3.21 8.06 -24.43
C ALA A 70 -3.13 6.57 -24.10
N VAL A 71 -3.42 5.74 -25.09
CA VAL A 71 -3.39 4.28 -25.00
C VAL A 71 -2.62 3.68 -26.17
N GLY A 72 -1.89 2.59 -25.91
CA GLY A 72 -1.24 1.79 -26.94
C GLY A 72 -2.22 0.96 -27.77
N SER A 73 -1.78 0.45 -28.88
CA SER A 73 -2.63 -0.23 -29.90
C SER A 73 -3.22 -1.56 -29.42
N GLU A 74 -2.67 -2.18 -28.37
CA GLU A 74 -3.14 -3.46 -27.82
C GLU A 74 -4.03 -3.29 -26.57
N VAL A 75 -4.15 -2.06 -26.02
CA VAL A 75 -5.03 -1.75 -24.91
C VAL A 75 -6.50 -1.90 -25.33
N ARG A 76 -7.33 -2.56 -24.53
CA ARG A 76 -8.72 -2.90 -24.87
C ARG A 76 -9.75 -2.35 -23.89
N GLY A 77 -9.44 -2.32 -22.60
CA GLY A 77 -10.38 -1.96 -21.53
C GLY A 77 -10.42 -0.48 -21.18
N LEU A 78 -9.45 0.31 -21.68
CA LEU A 78 -9.29 1.73 -21.35
C LEU A 78 -9.27 2.60 -22.61
N VAL A 79 -9.78 3.83 -22.46
CA VAL A 79 -9.76 4.85 -23.52
C VAL A 79 -9.34 6.21 -22.93
N PRO A 80 -8.80 7.13 -23.75
CA PRO A 80 -8.52 8.49 -23.27
C PRO A 80 -9.74 9.14 -22.62
N GLY A 81 -9.50 9.79 -21.48
CA GLY A 81 -10.53 10.38 -20.63
C GLY A 81 -11.11 9.45 -19.55
N ASP A 82 -10.72 8.19 -19.49
CA ASP A 82 -11.07 7.30 -18.38
C ASP A 82 -10.30 7.70 -17.11
N HIS A 83 -10.98 7.64 -15.97
CA HIS A 83 -10.39 7.80 -14.65
C HIS A 83 -9.82 6.45 -14.17
N VAL A 84 -8.60 6.46 -13.64
CA VAL A 84 -7.93 5.25 -13.16
C VAL A 84 -7.26 5.46 -11.81
N ALA A 85 -7.26 4.40 -10.99
CA ALA A 85 -6.32 4.19 -9.89
C ALA A 85 -5.22 3.23 -10.37
N LEU A 86 -3.97 3.51 -10.02
CA LEU A 86 -2.84 2.63 -10.32
C LEU A 86 -2.53 1.75 -9.11
N SER A 87 -2.14 0.51 -9.37
CA SER A 87 -1.84 -0.48 -8.34
C SER A 87 -0.55 -1.24 -8.68
N TYR A 88 -0.27 -2.31 -7.95
CA TYR A 88 0.89 -3.16 -8.21
C TYR A 88 0.83 -3.83 -9.59
N ALA A 89 2.02 -4.12 -10.13
CA ALA A 89 2.17 -4.76 -11.43
C ALA A 89 2.32 -6.29 -11.32
N TYR A 90 1.76 -7.00 -12.30
CA TYR A 90 1.87 -8.46 -12.42
C TYR A 90 1.93 -8.87 -13.90
N CYS A 91 2.49 -10.04 -14.19
CA CYS A 91 2.77 -10.43 -15.58
C CYS A 91 1.53 -10.88 -16.37
N GLY A 92 0.47 -11.32 -15.71
CA GLY A 92 -0.78 -11.80 -16.33
C GLY A 92 -0.68 -13.16 -17.03
N LYS A 93 0.49 -13.82 -17.03
CA LYS A 93 0.74 -15.05 -17.82
C LYS A 93 1.39 -16.22 -17.06
N CYS A 94 1.94 -16.01 -15.87
CA CYS A 94 2.48 -17.10 -15.06
C CYS A 94 1.32 -17.88 -14.39
N GLU A 95 1.63 -19.05 -13.88
CA GLU A 95 0.65 -19.92 -13.22
C GLU A 95 -0.15 -19.16 -12.15
N LYS A 96 0.52 -18.39 -11.30
CA LYS A 96 -0.12 -17.62 -10.22
C LYS A 96 -1.11 -16.58 -10.74
N CYS A 97 -0.74 -15.85 -11.79
CA CYS A 97 -1.64 -14.89 -12.42
C CYS A 97 -2.85 -15.57 -13.07
N LEU A 98 -2.65 -16.68 -13.78
CA LEU A 98 -3.71 -17.40 -14.46
C LEU A 98 -4.68 -18.14 -13.51
N THR A 99 -4.22 -18.48 -12.31
CA THR A 99 -5.03 -19.13 -11.28
C THR A 99 -5.69 -18.15 -10.29
N GLY A 100 -5.64 -16.83 -10.58
CA GLY A 100 -6.32 -15.81 -9.79
C GLY A 100 -5.58 -15.34 -8.53
N THR A 101 -4.27 -15.55 -8.47
CA THR A 101 -3.40 -15.07 -7.37
C THR A 101 -2.29 -14.15 -7.87
N PRO A 102 -2.61 -13.04 -8.61
CA PRO A 102 -1.63 -12.17 -9.23
C PRO A 102 -0.69 -11.47 -8.23
N TYR A 103 -1.09 -11.30 -6.99
CA TYR A 103 -0.27 -10.79 -5.90
C TYR A 103 0.91 -11.73 -5.53
N TYR A 104 0.90 -12.97 -5.99
CA TYR A 104 2.02 -13.93 -5.92
C TYR A 104 2.67 -14.17 -7.30
N CYS A 105 2.55 -13.19 -8.21
CA CYS A 105 3.17 -13.26 -9.53
C CYS A 105 4.64 -13.67 -9.42
N GLU A 106 5.09 -14.64 -10.25
CA GLU A 106 6.48 -15.12 -10.24
C GLU A 106 7.50 -14.03 -10.55
N ASP A 107 7.09 -13.00 -11.31
CA ASP A 107 7.90 -11.81 -11.63
C ASP A 107 7.48 -10.56 -10.78
N PHE A 108 6.93 -10.77 -9.57
CA PHE A 108 6.43 -9.66 -8.75
C PHE A 108 7.52 -8.63 -8.45
N PHE A 109 8.66 -9.07 -7.94
CA PHE A 109 9.79 -8.18 -7.64
C PHE A 109 10.36 -7.52 -8.90
N GLY A 110 10.50 -8.27 -9.98
CA GLY A 110 10.98 -7.74 -11.24
C GLY A 110 10.10 -6.60 -11.78
N ARG A 111 8.80 -6.72 -11.69
CA ARG A 111 7.86 -5.72 -12.21
C ARG A 111 7.72 -4.49 -11.30
N ASN A 112 7.80 -4.69 -10.01
CA ASN A 112 7.54 -3.60 -9.05
C ASN A 112 8.82 -2.86 -8.62
N PHE A 113 9.99 -3.53 -8.62
CA PHE A 113 11.24 -2.96 -8.07
C PHE A 113 12.42 -2.90 -9.05
N ARG A 114 12.30 -3.35 -10.29
CA ARG A 114 13.41 -3.27 -11.26
C ARG A 114 13.72 -1.84 -11.69
N GLY A 115 12.75 -0.93 -11.66
CA GLY A 115 12.89 0.45 -12.12
C GLY A 115 12.93 0.61 -13.65
N THR A 116 12.76 -0.48 -14.41
CA THR A 116 12.76 -0.52 -15.88
C THR A 116 11.60 -1.36 -16.40
N ARG A 117 11.26 -1.21 -17.67
CA ARG A 117 10.43 -2.18 -18.38
C ARG A 117 11.08 -3.56 -18.36
N PRO A 118 10.32 -4.65 -18.65
CA PRO A 118 10.89 -6.01 -18.69
C PRO A 118 12.08 -6.20 -19.65
N ASP A 119 12.18 -5.40 -20.70
CA ASP A 119 13.29 -5.42 -21.66
C ASP A 119 14.50 -4.57 -21.26
N GLY A 120 14.47 -3.97 -20.06
CA GLY A 120 15.54 -3.13 -19.51
C GLY A 120 15.51 -1.67 -19.95
N THR A 121 14.55 -1.24 -20.78
CA THR A 121 14.39 0.17 -21.17
C THR A 121 13.66 0.98 -20.12
N CYS A 122 13.86 2.29 -20.08
CA CYS A 122 13.14 3.22 -19.21
C CYS A 122 12.31 4.20 -20.05
N PRO A 123 11.08 4.51 -19.64
CA PRO A 123 10.25 5.49 -20.32
C PRO A 123 10.57 6.94 -19.94
N ILE A 124 11.43 7.18 -18.94
CA ILE A 124 11.70 8.51 -18.38
C ILE A 124 13.13 8.94 -18.73
N HIS A 125 13.27 10.21 -19.09
CA HIS A 125 14.54 10.84 -19.45
C HIS A 125 14.70 12.18 -18.74
N ASP A 126 15.90 12.50 -18.31
CA ASP A 126 16.22 13.83 -17.76
C ASP A 126 16.28 14.91 -18.88
N SER A 127 16.52 16.16 -18.50
CA SER A 127 16.64 17.30 -19.41
C SER A 127 17.79 17.18 -20.44
N HIS A 128 18.71 16.25 -20.23
CA HIS A 128 19.84 15.95 -21.13
C HIS A 128 19.59 14.70 -21.98
N GLY A 129 18.40 14.08 -21.90
CA GLY A 129 18.04 12.86 -22.60
C GLY A 129 18.63 11.58 -22.00
N LYS A 130 19.21 11.62 -20.80
CA LYS A 130 19.71 10.44 -20.09
C LYS A 130 18.54 9.74 -19.41
N GLN A 131 18.49 8.41 -19.54
CA GLN A 131 17.47 7.59 -18.92
C GLN A 131 17.53 7.67 -17.39
N ILE A 132 16.35 7.76 -16.76
CA ILE A 132 16.10 7.67 -15.32
C ILE A 132 15.22 6.45 -15.07
N SER A 133 15.48 5.68 -14.02
CA SER A 133 14.59 4.59 -13.59
C SER A 133 13.18 5.13 -13.37
N GLY A 134 12.18 4.51 -14.01
CA GLY A 134 10.83 5.10 -14.10
C GLY A 134 9.73 4.08 -14.29
N CYS A 135 9.90 2.87 -13.78
CA CYS A 135 8.88 1.81 -13.77
C CYS A 135 8.69 1.24 -12.36
N PHE A 136 8.80 2.08 -11.33
CA PHE A 136 8.50 1.67 -9.97
C PHE A 136 7.02 1.33 -9.86
N PHE A 137 6.69 0.08 -9.56
CA PHE A 137 5.34 -0.51 -9.64
C PHE A 137 4.68 -0.33 -11.03
N GLU A 138 5.48 -0.33 -12.11
CA GLU A 138 5.05 0.01 -13.46
C GLU A 138 4.20 1.30 -13.53
N GLN A 139 4.53 2.33 -12.72
CA GLN A 139 3.81 3.61 -12.71
C GLN A 139 4.68 4.83 -12.38
N SER A 140 5.55 4.79 -11.34
CA SER A 140 6.39 5.95 -10.97
C SER A 140 5.59 7.25 -10.85
N SER A 141 4.56 7.27 -9.99
CA SER A 141 3.51 8.32 -9.97
C SER A 141 3.88 9.60 -9.21
N PHE A 142 5.11 9.77 -8.71
CA PHE A 142 5.57 11.07 -8.20
C PHE A 142 5.98 11.99 -9.36
N ALA A 143 5.12 12.06 -10.36
CA ALA A 143 5.26 12.89 -11.56
C ALA A 143 3.88 13.31 -12.08
N THR A 144 3.83 14.39 -12.87
CA THR A 144 2.57 14.86 -13.47
C THR A 144 2.03 13.91 -14.54
N TYR A 145 2.87 13.03 -15.09
CA TYR A 145 2.48 11.95 -16.01
C TYR A 145 3.22 10.66 -15.65
N ALA A 146 2.58 9.54 -15.93
CA ALA A 146 3.15 8.20 -15.72
C ALA A 146 2.81 7.28 -16.90
N ILE A 147 3.75 6.38 -17.23
CA ILE A 147 3.47 5.21 -18.07
C ILE A 147 3.05 4.06 -17.14
N ALA A 148 1.94 3.43 -17.46
CA ALA A 148 1.43 2.26 -16.76
C ALA A 148 0.99 1.19 -17.75
N SER A 149 0.75 -0.04 -17.28
CA SER A 149 0.13 -1.08 -18.10
C SER A 149 -1.38 -1.08 -17.88
N GLU A 150 -2.14 -1.57 -18.85
CA GLU A 150 -3.58 -1.76 -18.69
C GLU A 150 -3.91 -2.63 -17.47
N ARG A 151 -3.05 -3.59 -17.11
CA ARG A 151 -3.27 -4.55 -16.04
C ARG A 151 -3.18 -3.96 -14.64
N ASN A 152 -2.32 -2.95 -14.43
CA ASN A 152 -2.18 -2.31 -13.11
C ASN A 152 -3.01 -1.02 -12.98
N ALA A 153 -3.84 -0.70 -13.99
CA ALA A 153 -4.73 0.45 -14.01
C ALA A 153 -6.19 0.00 -13.80
N VAL A 154 -6.78 0.42 -12.69
CA VAL A 154 -8.16 0.11 -12.34
C VAL A 154 -9.05 1.26 -12.78
N LYS A 155 -10.00 0.99 -13.69
CA LYS A 155 -10.97 2.00 -14.14
C LYS A 155 -11.92 2.39 -13.02
N ILE A 156 -12.04 3.71 -12.78
CA ILE A 156 -12.84 4.29 -11.70
C ILE A 156 -14.00 5.10 -12.29
N SER A 157 -15.15 5.06 -11.62
CA SER A 157 -16.30 5.90 -11.99
C SER A 157 -15.97 7.39 -11.83
N LYS A 158 -16.39 8.23 -12.79
CA LYS A 158 -16.05 9.65 -12.85
C LYS A 158 -16.70 10.52 -11.76
N ASP A 159 -17.67 9.98 -11.02
CA ASP A 159 -18.31 10.63 -9.87
C ASP A 159 -17.53 10.47 -8.55
N VAL A 160 -16.42 9.69 -8.57
CA VAL A 160 -15.54 9.50 -7.41
C VAL A 160 -14.45 10.58 -7.41
N PRO A 161 -14.16 11.23 -6.27
CA PRO A 161 -13.06 12.20 -6.15
C PRO A 161 -11.71 11.55 -6.43
N LEU A 162 -11.20 11.77 -7.65
CA LEU A 162 -10.02 11.06 -8.16
C LEU A 162 -8.77 11.31 -7.31
N GLU A 163 -8.66 12.49 -6.71
CA GLU A 163 -7.53 12.85 -5.83
C GLU A 163 -7.42 11.99 -4.55
N LEU A 164 -8.51 11.33 -4.11
CA LEU A 164 -8.52 10.47 -2.92
C LEU A 164 -8.11 9.02 -3.22
N ILE A 165 -8.19 8.57 -4.48
CA ILE A 165 -8.29 7.14 -4.81
C ILE A 165 -6.94 6.43 -4.86
N GLY A 166 -5.85 7.14 -5.13
CA GLY A 166 -4.51 6.54 -5.28
C GLY A 166 -4.12 5.55 -4.17
N PRO A 167 -4.28 5.87 -2.88
CA PRO A 167 -3.95 4.97 -1.77
C PRO A 167 -4.71 3.65 -1.74
N LEU A 168 -5.87 3.55 -2.42
CA LEU A 168 -6.58 2.28 -2.59
C LEU A 168 -5.81 1.29 -3.46
N GLY A 169 -4.83 1.76 -4.25
CA GLY A 169 -4.00 0.91 -5.10
C GLY A 169 -2.87 0.16 -4.36
N CYS A 170 -2.58 0.52 -3.08
CA CYS A 170 -1.52 -0.11 -2.30
C CYS A 170 -1.91 -0.28 -0.82
N GLY A 171 -1.58 0.69 0.05
CA GLY A 171 -1.67 0.51 1.50
C GLY A 171 -3.07 0.22 2.02
N LEU A 172 -4.09 0.88 1.46
CA LEU A 172 -5.48 0.68 1.90
C LEU A 172 -6.04 -0.68 1.46
N GLN A 173 -5.79 -1.10 0.20
CA GLN A 173 -6.17 -2.46 -0.23
C GLN A 173 -5.41 -3.53 0.55
N THR A 174 -4.13 -3.28 0.86
CA THR A 174 -3.29 -4.23 1.61
C THR A 174 -3.87 -4.51 2.99
N GLY A 175 -4.20 -3.48 3.76
CA GLY A 175 -4.78 -3.65 5.09
C GLY A 175 -6.20 -4.23 5.06
N ALA A 176 -7.05 -3.73 4.19
CA ALA A 176 -8.41 -4.23 4.04
C ALA A 176 -8.43 -5.68 3.54
N GLY A 177 -7.62 -6.00 2.52
CA GLY A 177 -7.52 -7.34 1.95
C GLY A 177 -6.87 -8.35 2.89
N ALA A 178 -5.91 -7.93 3.72
CA ALA A 178 -5.36 -8.80 4.77
C ALA A 178 -6.48 -9.37 5.65
N VAL A 179 -7.49 -8.56 5.97
CA VAL A 179 -8.66 -9.01 6.74
C VAL A 179 -9.67 -9.74 5.87
N LEU A 180 -10.15 -9.12 4.78
CA LEU A 180 -11.31 -9.61 4.02
C LEU A 180 -10.97 -10.78 3.08
N ASN A 181 -9.74 -10.79 2.51
CA ASN A 181 -9.34 -11.80 1.52
C ASN A 181 -8.49 -12.91 2.13
N CYS A 182 -7.61 -12.57 3.11
CA CYS A 182 -6.67 -13.53 3.69
C CYS A 182 -7.18 -14.14 5.00
N LEU A 183 -7.34 -13.34 6.07
CA LEU A 183 -7.73 -13.83 7.40
C LEU A 183 -9.19 -14.30 7.45
N LYS A 184 -10.09 -13.61 6.77
CA LYS A 184 -11.52 -13.94 6.63
C LYS A 184 -12.22 -14.22 7.98
N PRO A 185 -12.13 -13.29 8.94
CA PRO A 185 -12.75 -13.50 10.24
C PRO A 185 -14.28 -13.66 10.09
N LYS A 186 -14.85 -14.54 10.89
CA LYS A 186 -16.30 -14.67 10.99
C LYS A 186 -16.89 -13.56 11.85
N PRO A 187 -18.15 -13.17 11.66
CA PRO A 187 -18.84 -12.30 12.61
C PRO A 187 -18.71 -12.82 14.05
N GLY A 188 -18.38 -11.93 14.98
CA GLY A 188 -18.10 -12.29 16.37
C GLY A 188 -16.63 -12.55 16.69
N SER A 189 -15.75 -12.64 15.69
CA SER A 189 -14.31 -12.85 15.91
C SER A 189 -13.64 -11.68 16.63
N SER A 190 -12.48 -11.96 17.23
CA SER A 190 -11.55 -11.01 17.84
C SER A 190 -10.29 -10.85 17.00
N ILE A 191 -9.80 -9.62 16.86
CA ILE A 191 -8.57 -9.31 16.11
C ILE A 191 -7.72 -8.26 16.86
N ALA A 192 -6.39 -8.46 16.91
CA ALA A 192 -5.42 -7.47 17.38
C ALA A 192 -4.58 -6.97 16.20
N ILE A 193 -4.56 -5.65 15.97
CA ILE A 193 -3.87 -5.00 14.87
C ILE A 193 -2.72 -4.18 15.46
N PHE A 194 -1.49 -4.52 15.08
CA PHE A 194 -0.27 -3.85 15.54
C PHE A 194 0.19 -2.84 14.49
N GLY A 195 0.14 -1.58 14.88
CA GLY A 195 0.42 -0.41 14.04
C GLY A 195 -0.85 0.25 13.50
N ALA A 196 -1.07 1.50 13.88
CA ALA A 196 -2.18 2.35 13.44
C ALA A 196 -1.78 3.30 12.28
N GLY A 197 -0.95 2.81 11.35
CA GLY A 197 -0.69 3.46 10.07
C GLY A 197 -1.81 3.20 9.04
N ALA A 198 -1.63 3.61 7.79
CA ALA A 198 -2.65 3.46 6.75
C ALA A 198 -3.12 2.00 6.56
N VAL A 199 -2.18 1.05 6.56
CA VAL A 199 -2.48 -0.39 6.46
C VAL A 199 -3.29 -0.88 7.67
N GLY A 200 -2.84 -0.54 8.90
CA GLY A 200 -3.54 -0.94 10.12
C GLY A 200 -4.93 -0.33 10.24
N MET A 201 -5.09 0.95 9.90
CA MET A 201 -6.39 1.63 9.90
C MET A 201 -7.36 1.02 8.87
N ALA A 202 -6.85 0.67 7.68
CA ALA A 202 -7.65 -0.06 6.69
C ALA A 202 -8.08 -1.43 7.21
N ALA A 203 -7.20 -2.14 7.93
CA ALA A 203 -7.54 -3.40 8.58
C ALA A 203 -8.58 -3.23 9.70
N VAL A 204 -8.57 -2.13 10.48
CA VAL A 204 -9.60 -1.81 11.47
C VAL A 204 -10.97 -1.67 10.81
N MET A 205 -11.05 -0.83 9.77
CA MET A 205 -12.30 -0.63 9.02
C MET A 205 -12.82 -1.93 8.40
N ALA A 206 -11.92 -2.73 7.83
CA ALA A 206 -12.23 -4.02 7.24
C ALA A 206 -12.70 -5.04 8.30
N SER A 207 -12.11 -5.04 9.50
CA SER A 207 -12.53 -5.90 10.61
C SER A 207 -13.95 -5.58 11.07
N LYS A 208 -14.30 -4.28 11.12
CA LYS A 208 -15.68 -3.84 11.36
C LYS A 208 -16.63 -4.30 10.26
N ILE A 209 -16.22 -4.20 8.99
CA ILE A 209 -17.01 -4.69 7.84
C ILE A 209 -17.24 -6.20 7.94
N ALA A 210 -16.22 -6.97 8.33
CA ALA A 210 -16.30 -8.42 8.52
C ALA A 210 -17.15 -8.84 9.73
N GLY A 211 -17.51 -7.90 10.62
CA GLY A 211 -18.34 -8.19 11.80
C GLY A 211 -17.54 -8.67 13.02
N CYS A 212 -16.25 -8.35 13.12
CA CYS A 212 -15.49 -8.58 14.34
C CYS A 212 -16.12 -7.79 15.50
N THR A 213 -16.25 -8.41 16.68
CA THR A 213 -16.83 -7.79 17.87
C THR A 213 -15.77 -7.23 18.82
N THR A 214 -14.56 -7.72 18.72
CA THR A 214 -13.40 -7.24 19.47
C THR A 214 -12.29 -6.87 18.49
N ILE A 215 -12.03 -5.57 18.35
CA ILE A 215 -11.01 -5.01 17.46
C ILE A 215 -10.06 -4.19 18.33
N ILE A 216 -8.88 -4.75 18.56
CA ILE A 216 -7.85 -4.16 19.45
C ILE A 216 -6.77 -3.56 18.56
N VAL A 217 -6.44 -2.28 18.78
CA VAL A 217 -5.37 -1.60 18.04
C VAL A 217 -4.23 -1.27 18.98
N VAL A 218 -3.02 -1.63 18.59
CA VAL A 218 -1.78 -1.36 19.35
C VAL A 218 -0.93 -0.38 18.58
N ASP A 219 -0.60 0.76 19.15
CA ASP A 219 0.32 1.76 18.57
C ASP A 219 1.09 2.50 19.67
N LEU A 220 2.02 3.35 19.27
CA LEU A 220 2.80 4.22 20.15
C LEU A 220 2.23 5.64 20.24
N ASN A 221 1.34 6.05 19.34
CA ASN A 221 0.81 7.39 19.18
C ASN A 221 -0.66 7.44 19.61
N ASP A 222 -0.96 8.28 20.62
CA ASP A 222 -2.32 8.42 21.15
C ASP A 222 -3.32 8.97 20.12
N GLU A 223 -2.93 9.97 19.32
CA GLU A 223 -3.82 10.56 18.30
C GLU A 223 -4.25 9.51 17.26
N ARG A 224 -3.34 8.61 16.89
CA ARG A 224 -3.67 7.49 16.01
C ARG A 224 -4.59 6.47 16.68
N LEU A 225 -4.42 6.23 17.98
CA LEU A 225 -5.31 5.35 18.73
C LEU A 225 -6.72 5.95 18.87
N GLU A 226 -6.83 7.26 19.07
CA GLU A 226 -8.12 7.97 19.07
C GLU A 226 -8.82 7.85 17.70
N LEU A 227 -8.11 8.09 16.61
CA LEU A 227 -8.65 7.92 15.26
C LEU A 227 -9.03 6.45 14.97
N ALA A 228 -8.27 5.48 15.49
CA ALA A 228 -8.62 4.06 15.35
C ALA A 228 -9.98 3.74 15.99
N VAL A 229 -10.33 4.35 17.12
CA VAL A 229 -11.67 4.23 17.72
C VAL A 229 -12.75 4.81 16.79
N GLU A 230 -12.51 5.99 16.22
CA GLU A 230 -13.47 6.61 15.29
C GLU A 230 -13.77 5.73 14.07
N VAL A 231 -12.74 5.04 13.53
CA VAL A 231 -12.92 4.21 12.34
C VAL A 231 -13.33 2.77 12.65
N GLY A 232 -13.39 2.38 13.94
CA GLY A 232 -14.02 1.11 14.32
C GLY A 232 -13.32 0.24 15.34
N ALA A 233 -12.19 0.64 15.91
CA ALA A 233 -11.57 -0.09 17.01
C ALA A 233 -12.48 -0.10 18.24
N THR A 234 -12.54 -1.24 18.93
CA THR A 234 -13.29 -1.37 20.21
C THR A 234 -12.40 -1.13 21.42
N HIS A 235 -11.10 -1.38 21.27
CA HIS A 235 -10.08 -1.20 22.31
C HIS A 235 -8.79 -0.67 21.67
N THR A 236 -8.05 0.10 22.45
CA THR A 236 -6.75 0.62 22.05
C THR A 236 -5.72 0.40 23.16
N ILE A 237 -4.48 0.13 22.79
CA ILE A 237 -3.36 -0.11 23.69
C ILE A 237 -2.18 0.76 23.25
N ASN A 238 -1.69 1.64 24.15
CA ASN A 238 -0.45 2.38 23.90
C ASN A 238 0.74 1.55 24.41
N ALA A 239 1.50 0.97 23.48
CA ALA A 239 2.63 0.09 23.78
C ALA A 239 3.86 0.79 24.41
N ARG A 240 3.81 2.13 24.59
CA ARG A 240 4.80 2.86 25.41
C ARG A 240 4.48 2.79 26.90
N ARG A 241 3.23 2.51 27.27
CA ARG A 241 2.71 2.59 28.64
C ARG A 241 2.49 1.23 29.27
N GLU A 242 2.24 0.20 28.46
CA GLU A 242 1.88 -1.12 28.96
C GLU A 242 2.37 -2.25 28.05
N ASP A 243 2.42 -3.46 28.59
CA ASP A 243 2.74 -4.67 27.83
C ASP A 243 1.54 -5.06 26.96
N SER A 244 1.74 -4.99 25.65
CA SER A 244 0.67 -5.22 24.68
C SER A 244 0.07 -6.62 24.74
N VAL A 245 0.90 -7.65 24.92
CA VAL A 245 0.43 -9.05 24.98
C VAL A 245 -0.41 -9.28 26.23
N LYS A 246 0.04 -8.75 27.37
CA LYS A 246 -0.69 -8.83 28.63
C LYS A 246 -2.03 -8.11 28.52
N ALA A 247 -2.03 -6.86 28.06
CA ALA A 247 -3.25 -6.06 27.92
C ALA A 247 -4.25 -6.72 26.95
N ILE A 248 -3.79 -7.28 25.81
CA ILE A 248 -4.66 -8.03 24.90
C ILE A 248 -5.29 -9.23 25.60
N LYS A 249 -4.53 -9.97 26.41
CA LYS A 249 -5.05 -11.14 27.16
C LYS A 249 -5.97 -10.77 28.33
N GLU A 250 -5.89 -9.54 28.84
CA GLU A 250 -6.86 -9.02 29.81
C GLU A 250 -8.21 -8.72 29.13
N ILE A 251 -8.19 -8.25 27.88
CA ILE A 251 -9.40 -8.00 27.06
C ILE A 251 -9.98 -9.31 26.52
N ALA A 252 -9.14 -10.14 25.94
CA ALA A 252 -9.48 -11.45 25.34
C ALA A 252 -8.75 -12.56 26.10
N GLN A 253 -9.36 -13.06 27.17
CA GLN A 253 -8.71 -13.97 28.16
C GLN A 253 -8.03 -15.21 27.54
N ALA A 254 -8.62 -15.76 26.46
CA ALA A 254 -8.05 -16.90 25.72
C ALA A 254 -7.01 -16.48 24.65
N GLY A 255 -6.73 -15.18 24.51
CA GLY A 255 -6.06 -14.60 23.35
C GLY A 255 -7.05 -14.30 22.22
N VAL A 256 -6.58 -13.60 21.16
CA VAL A 256 -7.41 -13.23 20.02
C VAL A 256 -7.42 -14.32 18.94
N ASP A 257 -8.50 -14.38 18.14
CA ASP A 257 -8.60 -15.33 17.00
C ASP A 257 -7.62 -14.95 15.89
N PHE A 258 -7.43 -13.65 15.69
CA PHE A 258 -6.56 -13.13 14.64
C PHE A 258 -5.64 -12.02 15.18
N SER A 259 -4.45 -11.93 14.59
CA SER A 259 -3.59 -10.76 14.75
C SER A 259 -3.04 -10.32 13.40
N LEU A 260 -2.72 -9.04 13.27
CA LEU A 260 -2.12 -8.47 12.06
C LEU A 260 -0.92 -7.61 12.43
N GLU A 261 0.27 -7.95 11.91
CA GLU A 261 1.51 -7.21 12.10
C GLU A 261 1.72 -6.25 10.93
N CYS A 262 1.71 -4.92 11.21
CA CYS A 262 1.81 -3.85 10.21
C CYS A 262 3.00 -2.91 10.46
N THR A 263 3.92 -3.25 11.40
CA THR A 263 4.99 -2.33 11.84
C THR A 263 6.37 -2.66 11.29
N SER A 264 6.55 -3.84 10.69
CA SER A 264 7.84 -4.37 10.23
C SER A 264 8.86 -4.63 11.36
N SER A 265 8.44 -4.62 12.62
CA SER A 265 9.32 -4.80 13.77
C SER A 265 9.37 -6.26 14.22
N PRO A 266 10.56 -6.90 14.28
CA PRO A 266 10.70 -8.27 14.78
C PRO A 266 10.16 -8.47 16.21
N LYS A 267 10.27 -7.43 17.06
CA LYS A 267 9.71 -7.46 18.41
C LYS A 267 8.18 -7.47 18.37
N VAL A 268 7.58 -6.65 17.53
CA VAL A 268 6.11 -6.57 17.39
C VAL A 268 5.57 -7.82 16.71
N PHE A 269 6.28 -8.36 15.71
CA PHE A 269 5.97 -9.65 15.13
C PHE A 269 5.83 -10.74 16.19
N ARG A 270 6.79 -10.83 17.14
CA ARG A 270 6.72 -11.77 18.24
C ARG A 270 5.47 -11.53 19.11
N GLN A 271 5.13 -10.29 19.44
CA GLN A 271 3.95 -9.94 20.20
C GLN A 271 2.65 -10.31 19.48
N ALA A 272 2.59 -10.10 18.16
CA ALA A 272 1.45 -10.46 17.34
C ALA A 272 1.19 -11.98 17.31
N VAL A 273 2.22 -12.80 17.41
CA VAL A 273 2.08 -14.26 17.55
C VAL A 273 1.70 -14.65 18.98
N ASP A 274 2.32 -14.03 19.98
CA ASP A 274 2.13 -14.41 21.41
C ASP A 274 0.75 -14.02 21.96
N CYS A 275 0.08 -13.04 21.35
CA CYS A 275 -1.27 -12.62 21.77
C CYS A 275 -2.40 -13.51 21.23
N LEU A 276 -2.09 -14.43 20.31
CA LEU A 276 -3.08 -15.34 19.72
C LEU A 276 -3.63 -16.35 20.73
N GLY A 277 -4.91 -16.63 20.58
CA GLY A 277 -5.59 -17.76 21.20
C GLY A 277 -5.17 -19.12 20.60
N THR A 278 -5.97 -20.15 20.92
CA THR A 278 -5.76 -21.51 20.47
C THR A 278 -7.08 -22.08 19.93
N PRO A 279 -7.23 -22.25 18.61
CA PRO A 279 -6.31 -21.84 17.56
C PRO A 279 -6.32 -20.33 17.30
N GLY A 280 -5.32 -19.80 16.54
CA GLY A 280 -5.28 -18.40 16.15
C GLY A 280 -4.39 -18.19 14.93
N THR A 281 -4.63 -17.13 14.15
CA THR A 281 -3.87 -16.83 12.91
C THR A 281 -3.29 -15.42 12.95
N CYS A 282 -1.96 -15.32 12.74
CA CYS A 282 -1.25 -14.06 12.55
C CYS A 282 -1.02 -13.78 11.06
N GLY A 283 -1.49 -12.64 10.57
CA GLY A 283 -1.09 -12.09 9.27
C GLY A 283 0.14 -11.20 9.41
N LEU A 284 1.15 -11.42 8.56
CA LEU A 284 2.35 -10.60 8.46
C LEU A 284 2.26 -9.73 7.22
N VAL A 285 2.17 -8.42 7.40
CA VAL A 285 1.98 -7.42 6.34
C VAL A 285 3.12 -6.40 6.32
N GLY A 286 3.75 -6.16 7.47
CA GLY A 286 4.83 -5.18 7.61
C GLY A 286 5.97 -5.44 6.63
N SER A 287 6.34 -4.43 5.82
CA SER A 287 7.42 -4.52 4.84
C SER A 287 8.77 -4.33 5.53
N SER A 288 9.42 -5.42 5.90
CA SER A 288 10.78 -5.45 6.43
C SER A 288 11.81 -5.58 5.31
N ALA A 289 13.04 -5.10 5.56
CA ALA A 289 14.16 -5.37 4.65
C ALA A 289 14.39 -6.89 4.50
N LEU A 290 14.80 -7.32 3.30
CA LEU A 290 15.13 -8.72 3.05
C LEU A 290 16.25 -9.19 4.01
N GLY A 291 16.11 -10.38 4.57
CA GLY A 291 17.03 -10.92 5.58
C GLY A 291 16.70 -10.55 7.03
N THR A 292 15.65 -9.75 7.28
CA THR A 292 15.17 -9.50 8.64
C THR A 292 14.63 -10.78 9.26
N GLU A 293 15.12 -11.13 10.45
CA GLU A 293 14.72 -12.33 11.18
C GLU A 293 13.82 -11.99 12.37
N GLY A 294 12.85 -12.86 12.67
CA GLY A 294 11.98 -12.81 13.83
C GLY A 294 11.94 -14.15 14.55
N THR A 295 11.66 -14.16 15.86
CA THR A 295 11.58 -15.38 16.67
C THR A 295 10.16 -15.69 17.11
N ILE A 296 9.82 -16.97 17.19
CA ILE A 296 8.57 -17.48 17.77
C ILE A 296 8.84 -18.49 18.88
N ASP A 297 7.92 -18.63 19.83
CA ASP A 297 7.90 -19.73 20.78
C ASP A 297 7.31 -20.98 20.12
N ILE A 298 8.17 -21.91 19.71
CA ILE A 298 7.79 -23.12 18.97
C ILE A 298 6.84 -23.99 19.81
N GLY A 299 7.08 -24.10 21.11
CA GLY A 299 6.23 -24.88 22.01
C GLY A 299 4.81 -24.34 22.10
N ASN A 300 4.68 -23.01 22.15
CA ASN A 300 3.40 -22.35 22.17
C ASN A 300 2.71 -22.31 20.77
N PHE A 301 3.52 -22.22 19.71
CA PHE A 301 3.03 -22.24 18.33
C PHE A 301 2.38 -23.56 17.93
N LEU A 302 2.88 -24.68 18.50
CA LEU A 302 2.38 -26.05 18.25
C LEU A 302 0.86 -26.22 18.48
N PHE A 303 0.27 -25.39 19.35
CA PHE A 303 -1.15 -25.49 19.71
C PHE A 303 -2.11 -24.82 18.71
N GLY A 304 -1.90 -25.07 17.41
CA GLY A 304 -2.84 -24.66 16.35
C GLY A 304 -2.72 -23.20 15.91
N ARG A 305 -1.59 -22.54 16.18
CA ARG A 305 -1.33 -21.21 15.63
C ARG A 305 -0.85 -21.29 14.20
N THR A 306 -1.26 -20.31 13.41
CA THR A 306 -0.88 -20.17 11.99
C THR A 306 -0.23 -18.80 11.79
N LEU A 307 0.82 -18.77 10.94
CA LEU A 307 1.43 -17.54 10.43
C LEU A 307 1.26 -17.52 8.92
N VAL A 308 0.77 -16.39 8.37
CA VAL A 308 0.58 -16.21 6.94
C VAL A 308 1.15 -14.86 6.49
N GLY A 309 1.99 -14.87 5.44
CA GLY A 309 2.45 -13.67 4.77
C GLY A 309 1.36 -13.11 3.85
N VAL A 310 1.21 -11.79 3.81
CA VAL A 310 0.18 -11.11 3.03
C VAL A 310 0.83 -10.05 2.14
N VAL A 311 0.74 -10.21 0.83
CA VAL A 311 1.20 -9.25 -0.18
C VAL A 311 -0.01 -8.59 -0.82
N GLU A 312 -0.03 -7.25 -0.88
CA GLU A 312 -1.09 -6.44 -1.52
C GLU A 312 -2.52 -6.82 -1.06
N GLY A 313 -2.64 -7.28 0.20
CA GLY A 313 -3.92 -7.74 0.77
C GLY A 313 -4.50 -8.97 0.10
N GLN A 314 -3.71 -9.75 -0.64
CA GLN A 314 -4.19 -10.83 -1.50
C GLN A 314 -5.36 -10.37 -2.39
N SER A 315 -5.22 -9.17 -2.94
CA SER A 315 -6.27 -8.49 -3.71
C SER A 315 -6.04 -8.65 -5.21
N ILE A 316 -7.12 -8.73 -5.97
CA ILE A 316 -7.16 -8.46 -7.41
C ILE A 316 -7.62 -7.01 -7.54
N PRO A 317 -6.74 -6.05 -7.93
CA PRO A 317 -7.07 -4.63 -7.85
C PRO A 317 -8.33 -4.23 -8.63
N SER A 318 -8.54 -4.80 -9.82
CA SER A 318 -9.71 -4.53 -10.67
C SER A 318 -11.05 -4.91 -10.04
N GLU A 319 -11.05 -5.81 -9.06
CA GLU A 319 -12.24 -6.23 -8.31
C GLU A 319 -12.33 -5.53 -6.96
N PHE A 320 -11.21 -5.45 -6.24
CA PHE A 320 -11.20 -5.05 -4.85
C PHE A 320 -11.20 -3.52 -4.66
N VAL A 321 -10.53 -2.75 -5.51
CA VAL A 321 -10.56 -1.27 -5.43
C VAL A 321 -11.98 -0.72 -5.63
N PRO A 322 -12.76 -1.15 -6.65
CA PRO A 322 -14.17 -0.77 -6.77
C PRO A 322 -15.01 -1.17 -5.55
N GLN A 323 -14.76 -2.33 -4.95
CA GLN A 323 -15.46 -2.77 -3.74
C GLN A 323 -15.15 -1.86 -2.54
N LEU A 324 -13.90 -1.44 -2.36
CA LEU A 324 -13.52 -0.51 -1.29
C LEU A 324 -14.15 0.87 -1.49
N ILE A 325 -14.23 1.35 -2.74
CA ILE A 325 -14.94 2.58 -3.08
C ILE A 325 -16.41 2.49 -2.70
N GLU A 326 -17.05 1.36 -2.96
CA GLU A 326 -18.46 1.16 -2.59
C GLU A 326 -18.64 1.13 -1.06
N TYR A 327 -17.73 0.51 -0.30
CA TYR A 327 -17.75 0.58 1.15
C TYR A 327 -17.52 2.01 1.67
N TRP A 328 -16.68 2.80 1.00
CA TRP A 328 -16.49 4.21 1.32
C TRP A 328 -17.78 5.02 1.09
N ARG A 329 -18.45 4.85 -0.05
CA ARG A 329 -19.73 5.50 -0.35
C ARG A 329 -20.81 5.18 0.69
N GLN A 330 -20.79 3.98 1.24
CA GLN A 330 -21.69 3.54 2.32
C GLN A 330 -21.26 4.06 3.71
N GLY A 331 -20.16 4.81 3.83
CA GLY A 331 -19.60 5.25 5.11
C GLY A 331 -19.01 4.12 5.97
N ARG A 332 -18.81 2.94 5.41
CA ARG A 332 -18.28 1.75 6.10
C ARG A 332 -16.77 1.66 6.05
N PHE A 333 -16.12 2.37 5.12
CA PHE A 333 -14.67 2.42 4.92
C PHE A 333 -14.22 3.88 4.79
N PRO A 334 -14.32 4.71 5.85
CA PRO A 334 -14.05 6.15 5.83
C PRO A 334 -12.55 6.48 5.77
N PHE A 335 -11.86 6.01 4.74
CA PHE A 335 -10.41 6.17 4.58
C PHE A 335 -9.99 7.63 4.30
N ASP A 336 -10.89 8.47 3.83
CA ASP A 336 -10.71 9.90 3.67
C ASP A 336 -10.35 10.62 4.98
N LYS A 337 -10.74 10.08 6.14
CA LYS A 337 -10.33 10.58 7.46
C LYS A 337 -8.82 10.42 7.74
N LEU A 338 -8.13 9.56 7.00
CA LEU A 338 -6.70 9.30 7.16
C LEU A 338 -5.83 10.27 6.36
N VAL A 339 -6.45 11.02 5.43
CA VAL A 339 -5.77 11.74 4.35
C VAL A 339 -5.42 13.16 4.75
N GLN A 340 -4.21 13.58 4.37
CA GLN A 340 -3.81 14.99 4.31
C GLN A 340 -3.18 15.29 2.95
N PHE A 341 -3.66 16.36 2.31
CA PHE A 341 -3.15 16.77 1.00
C PHE A 341 -1.95 17.68 1.12
N TYR A 342 -1.02 17.52 0.17
CA TYR A 342 0.14 18.36 -0.08
C TYR A 342 0.24 18.65 -1.57
N ASP A 343 0.93 19.69 -1.95
CA ASP A 343 1.34 19.89 -3.34
C ASP A 343 2.58 19.01 -3.64
N LEU A 344 2.81 18.65 -4.91
CA LEU A 344 3.99 17.88 -5.30
C LEU A 344 5.30 18.53 -4.85
N ASP A 345 5.35 19.87 -4.85
CA ASP A 345 6.52 20.64 -4.41
C ASP A 345 6.86 20.43 -2.93
N ASP A 346 5.88 20.03 -2.11
CA ASP A 346 6.02 19.75 -0.68
C ASP A 346 6.30 18.26 -0.38
N ILE A 347 6.66 17.45 -1.37
CA ILE A 347 6.85 16.00 -1.23
C ILE A 347 7.80 15.62 -0.08
N ASN A 348 8.90 16.35 0.11
CA ASN A 348 9.85 16.07 1.18
C ASN A 348 9.26 16.35 2.57
N GLN A 349 8.39 17.36 2.69
CA GLN A 349 7.64 17.62 3.92
C GLN A 349 6.59 16.53 4.16
N ALA A 350 5.87 16.10 3.12
CA ALA A 350 4.89 15.03 3.20
C ALA A 350 5.52 13.70 3.66
N MET A 351 6.71 13.36 3.14
CA MET A 351 7.49 12.19 3.59
C MET A 351 7.90 12.32 5.07
N THR A 352 8.44 13.48 5.48
CA THR A 352 8.84 13.74 6.86
C THR A 352 7.67 13.64 7.84
N ASP A 353 6.51 14.21 7.48
CA ASP A 353 5.30 14.16 8.30
C ASP A 353 4.74 12.72 8.40
N SER A 354 4.90 11.91 7.36
CA SER A 354 4.56 10.49 7.39
C SER A 354 5.52 9.68 8.29
N GLU A 355 6.83 9.87 8.16
CA GLU A 355 7.86 9.18 8.95
C GLU A 355 7.79 9.52 10.43
N SER A 356 7.53 10.80 10.76
CA SER A 356 7.36 11.25 12.15
C SER A 356 6.06 10.75 12.80
N GLY A 357 5.14 10.25 11.98
CA GLY A 357 3.84 9.79 12.46
C GLY A 357 2.77 10.87 12.60
N LYS A 358 3.08 12.12 12.24
CA LYS A 358 2.16 13.27 12.27
C LYS A 358 1.01 13.11 11.29
N VAL A 359 1.25 12.49 10.12
CA VAL A 359 0.24 12.24 9.10
C VAL A 359 0.20 10.75 8.78
N ILE A 360 -0.99 10.18 8.68
CA ILE A 360 -1.17 8.75 8.38
C ILE A 360 -1.03 8.48 6.88
N LYS A 361 -1.73 9.27 6.06
CA LYS A 361 -1.72 9.11 4.60
C LYS A 361 -1.60 10.47 3.90
N PRO A 362 -0.36 10.92 3.63
CA PRO A 362 -0.17 12.07 2.74
C PRO A 362 -0.56 11.72 1.32
N ILE A 363 -1.22 12.66 0.64
CA ILE A 363 -1.51 12.59 -0.80
C ILE A 363 -0.96 13.85 -1.46
N LEU A 364 -0.14 13.67 -2.48
CA LEU A 364 0.42 14.74 -3.30
C LEU A 364 -0.56 15.07 -4.43
N ARG A 365 -0.97 16.32 -4.54
CA ARG A 365 -1.70 16.84 -5.69
C ARG A 365 -0.73 17.29 -6.77
N MET A 366 -1.01 16.94 -8.01
CA MET A 366 -0.20 17.33 -9.15
C MET A 366 -0.72 18.67 -9.69
N ASN A 367 0.08 19.71 -9.58
CA ASN A 367 -0.21 21.01 -10.20
C ASN A 367 0.18 20.92 -11.69
N HIS A 368 -0.80 21.11 -12.60
CA HIS A 368 -0.64 21.05 -14.06
C HIS A 368 -0.61 22.43 -14.68
#